data_606ad9553cc70d22a232cf4f74380a6a
#
_entry.id   606ad9553cc70d22a232cf4f74380a6a
#
_cell.length_a   1.000
_cell.length_b   1.000
_cell.length_c   1.000
_cell.angle_alpha   90.00
_cell.angle_beta   90.00
_cell.angle_gamma   90.00
#
_symmetry.space_group_name_H-M   'P 1'
#
loop_
_entity.id
_entity.type
_entity.pdbx_description
1 polymer ?
#
loop_
_entity_poly.entity_id
_entity_poly.type
_entity_poly.pdbx_seq_one_letter_code
_entity_poly.pdbx_strand_id
1 'polypeptide(L)'
;QFEWAIHHPLALAAGTARETLDDLAVGRWPCSMSADESAAWDFTREVLDHHGVCDATYADAVGRWGEQGVVELTALIGYFVCVCWVMNVARTPAPGAPEGGPLKPFPG
;
A
#
# COMPACT_ATOMS: atom_id res chain seq x y z
N GLN A 1 -0.31 -3.00 11.46
CA GLN A 1 -0.14 -4.45 11.81
C GLN A 1 -1.34 -5.27 11.36
N PHE A 2 -2.57 -4.87 11.72
CA PHE A 2 -3.79 -5.62 11.39
C PHE A 2 -3.96 -5.79 9.87
N GLU A 3 -3.97 -4.69 9.13
CA GLU A 3 -4.12 -4.71 7.66
C GLU A 3 -2.99 -5.49 6.98
N TRP A 4 -1.77 -5.37 7.48
CA TRP A 4 -0.64 -6.14 6.97
C TRP A 4 -0.86 -7.65 7.15
N ALA A 5 -1.29 -8.08 8.32
CA ALA A 5 -1.54 -9.49 8.61
C ALA A 5 -2.64 -10.10 7.72
N ILE A 6 -3.66 -9.28 7.37
CA ILE A 6 -4.75 -9.71 6.48
C ILE A 6 -4.31 -9.72 5.01
N HIS A 7 -3.63 -8.67 4.54
CA HIS A 7 -3.39 -8.46 3.12
C HIS A 7 -2.09 -9.07 2.60
N HIS A 8 -1.10 -9.28 3.45
CA HIS A 8 0.16 -9.92 3.05
C HIS A 8 -0.06 -11.30 2.38
N PRO A 9 -0.80 -12.26 2.99
CA PRO A 9 -1.06 -13.53 2.33
C PRO A 9 -1.94 -13.39 1.08
N LEU A 10 -2.85 -12.42 1.04
CA LEU A 10 -3.67 -12.15 -0.13
C LEU A 10 -2.84 -11.62 -1.30
N ALA A 11 -1.87 -10.75 -1.03
CA ALA A 11 -0.95 -10.24 -2.05
C ALA A 11 -0.10 -11.36 -2.65
N LEU A 12 0.43 -12.27 -1.82
CA LEU A 12 1.15 -13.45 -2.30
C LEU A 12 0.26 -14.34 -3.18
N ALA A 13 -0.98 -14.58 -2.76
CA ALA A 13 -1.94 -15.37 -3.51
C ALA A 13 -2.33 -14.69 -4.85
N ALA A 14 -2.30 -13.35 -4.91
CA ALA A 14 -2.55 -12.57 -6.12
C ALA A 14 -1.34 -12.50 -7.07
N GLY A 15 -0.18 -13.05 -6.68
CA GLY A 15 1.01 -13.11 -7.50
C GLY A 15 2.05 -12.03 -7.25
N THR A 16 1.88 -11.20 -6.22
CA THR A 16 2.91 -10.23 -5.81
C THR A 16 4.16 -10.97 -5.37
N ALA A 17 5.33 -10.54 -5.86
CA ALA A 17 6.60 -11.15 -5.49
C ALA A 17 6.89 -10.98 -3.99
N ARG A 18 7.42 -12.03 -3.35
CA ARG A 18 7.76 -11.98 -1.92
C ARG A 18 8.75 -10.87 -1.62
N GLU A 19 9.76 -10.70 -2.46
CA GLU A 19 10.77 -9.65 -2.32
C GLU A 19 10.14 -8.25 -2.29
N THR A 20 9.10 -8.02 -3.09
CA THR A 20 8.33 -6.77 -3.07
C THR A 20 7.72 -6.53 -1.69
N LEU A 21 7.09 -7.55 -1.11
CA LEU A 21 6.48 -7.44 0.23
C LEU A 21 7.53 -7.26 1.33
N ASP A 22 8.67 -7.93 1.22
CA ASP A 22 9.78 -7.78 2.18
C ASP A 22 10.35 -6.35 2.15
N ASP A 23 10.48 -5.75 0.96
CA ASP A 23 10.90 -4.35 0.82
C ASP A 23 9.85 -3.38 1.39
N LEU A 24 8.56 -3.60 1.11
CA LEU A 24 7.47 -2.80 1.66
C LEU A 24 7.45 -2.84 3.19
N ALA A 25 7.66 -4.02 3.78
CA ALA A 25 7.64 -4.21 5.24
C ALA A 25 8.67 -3.35 5.98
N VAL A 26 9.79 -3.03 5.33
CA VAL A 26 10.87 -2.20 5.90
C VAL A 26 10.91 -0.78 5.35
N GLY A 27 9.93 -0.39 4.53
CA GLY A 27 9.84 0.93 3.94
C GLY A 27 10.86 1.19 2.84
N ARG A 28 11.33 0.14 2.18
CA ARG A 28 12.29 0.22 1.09
C ARG A 28 11.58 0.30 -0.25
N TRP A 29 12.22 0.92 -1.24
CA TRP A 29 11.73 0.89 -2.62
C TRP A 29 11.78 -0.54 -3.16
N PRO A 30 10.66 -1.15 -3.56
CA PRO A 30 10.66 -2.51 -4.07
C PRO A 30 11.31 -2.59 -5.46
N CYS A 31 12.26 -3.51 -5.62
CA CYS A 31 12.98 -3.71 -6.88
C CYS A 31 12.29 -4.70 -7.83
N SER A 32 11.40 -5.56 -7.32
CA SER A 32 10.78 -6.67 -8.06
C SER A 32 9.34 -6.39 -8.50
N MET A 33 8.93 -5.12 -8.52
CA MET A 33 7.58 -4.73 -8.96
C MET A 33 7.39 -4.87 -10.46
N SER A 34 6.21 -5.29 -10.89
CA SER A 34 5.75 -5.15 -12.28
C SER A 34 5.60 -3.67 -12.65
N ALA A 35 5.42 -3.37 -13.95
CA ALA A 35 5.19 -2.00 -14.40
C ALA A 35 3.92 -1.39 -13.79
N ASP A 36 2.84 -2.17 -13.66
CA ASP A 36 1.59 -1.70 -13.04
C ASP A 36 1.74 -1.49 -11.53
N GLU A 37 2.44 -2.39 -10.84
CA GLU A 37 2.74 -2.23 -9.42
C GLU A 37 3.61 -0.98 -9.16
N SER A 38 4.62 -0.74 -10.00
CA SER A 38 5.47 0.44 -9.92
C SER A 38 4.67 1.73 -10.13
N ALA A 39 3.79 1.76 -11.12
CA ALA A 39 2.92 2.91 -11.37
C ALA A 39 1.96 3.17 -10.19
N ALA A 40 1.39 2.11 -9.61
CA ALA A 40 0.53 2.22 -8.43
C ALA A 40 1.32 2.70 -7.20
N TRP A 41 2.55 2.25 -7.04
CA TRP A 41 3.45 2.71 -5.98
C TRP A 41 3.74 4.20 -6.12
N ASP A 42 4.17 4.65 -7.30
CA ASP A 42 4.51 6.05 -7.55
C ASP A 42 3.30 6.96 -7.31
N PHE A 43 2.14 6.58 -7.84
CA PHE A 43 0.89 7.30 -7.64
C PHE A 43 0.54 7.40 -6.14
N THR A 44 0.61 6.30 -5.42
CA THR A 44 0.28 6.24 -3.99
C THR A 44 1.22 7.09 -3.16
N ARG A 45 2.53 7.01 -3.42
CA ARG A 45 3.53 7.81 -2.72
C ARG A 45 3.31 9.31 -2.95
N GLU A 46 3.06 9.69 -4.18
CA GLU A 46 2.85 11.10 -4.53
C GLU A 46 1.58 11.65 -3.88
N VAL A 47 0.47 10.89 -3.89
CA VAL A 47 -0.76 11.28 -3.20
C VAL A 47 -0.55 11.43 -1.70
N LEU A 48 0.16 10.50 -1.05
CA LEU A 48 0.40 10.55 0.39
C LEU A 48 1.34 11.70 0.79
N ASP A 49 2.35 11.98 -0.03
CA ASP A 49 3.36 12.99 0.28
C ASP A 49 2.90 14.42 -0.09
N HIS A 50 2.10 14.57 -1.16
CA HIS A 50 1.74 15.86 -1.74
C HIS A 50 0.24 16.14 -1.82
N HIS A 51 -0.61 15.19 -1.42
CA HIS A 51 -2.08 15.28 -1.47
C HIS A 51 -2.64 15.44 -2.89
N GLY A 52 -1.92 14.99 -3.88
CA GLY A 52 -2.24 15.02 -5.29
C GLY A 52 -1.13 14.37 -6.09
N VAL A 53 -1.24 14.38 -7.40
CA VAL A 53 -0.21 13.85 -8.31
C VAL A 53 0.11 14.86 -9.40
N CYS A 54 1.33 14.80 -9.94
CA CYS A 54 1.72 15.63 -11.09
C CYS A 54 1.07 15.12 -12.38
N ASP A 55 1.12 15.95 -13.43
CA ASP A 55 0.50 15.62 -14.73
C ASP A 55 1.06 14.34 -15.34
N ALA A 56 2.34 14.08 -15.19
CA ALA A 56 2.97 12.88 -15.73
C ALA A 56 2.46 11.60 -15.04
N THR A 57 2.39 11.61 -13.72
CA THR A 57 1.85 10.49 -12.92
C THR A 57 0.37 10.27 -13.21
N TYR A 58 -0.40 11.36 -13.34
CA TYR A 58 -1.81 11.30 -13.73
C TYR A 58 -1.99 10.67 -15.11
N ALA A 59 -1.23 11.14 -16.10
CA ALA A 59 -1.31 10.63 -17.47
C ALA A 59 -0.94 9.14 -17.57
N ASP A 60 0.09 8.69 -16.85
CA ASP A 60 0.46 7.27 -16.80
C ASP A 60 -0.66 6.43 -16.16
N ALA A 61 -1.22 6.89 -15.05
CA ALA A 61 -2.32 6.20 -14.37
C ALA A 61 -3.58 6.11 -15.26
N VAL A 62 -3.95 7.20 -15.94
CA VAL A 62 -5.09 7.20 -16.88
C VAL A 62 -4.81 6.25 -18.05
N GLY A 63 -3.60 6.23 -18.57
CA GLY A 63 -3.20 5.33 -19.66
C GLY A 63 -3.32 3.85 -19.29
N ARG A 64 -3.10 3.52 -18.01
CA ARG A 64 -3.19 2.13 -17.51
C ARG A 64 -4.59 1.73 -17.10
N TRP A 65 -5.32 2.61 -16.40
CA TRP A 65 -6.57 2.25 -15.71
C TRP A 65 -7.77 3.11 -16.09
N GLY A 66 -7.59 4.12 -16.93
CA GLY A 66 -8.62 5.08 -17.28
C GLY A 66 -8.93 6.05 -16.15
N GLU A 67 -9.74 7.06 -16.41
CA GLU A 67 -10.13 8.07 -15.41
C GLU A 67 -10.90 7.45 -14.24
N GLN A 68 -11.79 6.47 -14.52
CA GLN A 68 -12.49 5.76 -13.47
C GLN A 68 -11.51 5.00 -12.56
N GLY A 69 -10.53 4.31 -13.12
CA GLY A 69 -9.51 3.58 -12.36
C GLY A 69 -8.68 4.50 -11.48
N VAL A 70 -8.37 5.71 -11.94
CA VAL A 70 -7.67 6.74 -11.13
C VAL A 70 -8.51 7.17 -9.93
N VAL A 71 -9.81 7.39 -10.12
CA VAL A 71 -10.72 7.73 -9.01
C VAL A 71 -10.83 6.56 -8.03
N GLU A 72 -10.97 5.35 -8.51
CA GLU A 72 -11.04 4.14 -7.68
C GLU A 72 -9.75 3.93 -6.87
N LEU A 73 -8.58 4.08 -7.50
CA LEU A 73 -7.29 3.97 -6.82
C LEU A 73 -7.14 5.04 -5.74
N THR A 74 -7.49 6.29 -6.04
CA THR A 74 -7.44 7.39 -5.07
C THR A 74 -8.36 7.12 -3.88
N ALA A 75 -9.59 6.67 -4.13
CA ALA A 75 -10.55 6.32 -3.09
C ALA A 75 -10.05 5.13 -2.24
N LEU A 76 -9.44 4.13 -2.86
CA LEU A 76 -8.86 2.99 -2.18
C LEU A 76 -7.72 3.40 -1.25
N ILE A 77 -6.81 4.27 -1.70
CA ILE A 77 -5.73 4.82 -0.89
C ILE A 77 -6.31 5.53 0.35
N GLY A 78 -7.28 6.43 0.14
CA GLY A 78 -7.93 7.16 1.23
C GLY A 78 -8.66 6.25 2.23
N TYR A 79 -9.33 5.24 1.72
CA TYR A 79 -9.99 4.22 2.55
C TYR A 79 -9.00 3.48 3.45
N PHE A 80 -7.92 2.96 2.90
CA PHE A 80 -6.91 2.25 3.70
C PHE A 80 -6.18 3.15 4.68
N VAL A 81 -5.90 4.40 4.32
CA VAL A 81 -5.34 5.38 5.28
C VAL A 81 -6.28 5.58 6.45
N CYS A 82 -7.57 5.79 6.19
CA CYS A 82 -8.59 5.95 7.22
C CYS A 82 -8.67 4.72 8.14
N VAL A 83 -8.80 3.54 7.58
CA VAL A 83 -8.90 2.28 8.34
C VAL A 83 -7.64 2.02 9.16
N CYS A 84 -6.46 2.20 8.58
CA CYS A 84 -5.20 2.03 9.30
C CYS A 84 -5.07 3.00 10.48
N TRP A 85 -5.45 4.26 10.29
CA TRP A 85 -5.41 5.24 11.38
C TRP A 85 -6.38 4.89 12.51
N VAL A 86 -7.60 4.48 12.18
CA VAL A 86 -8.58 4.02 13.18
C VAL A 86 -8.02 2.85 13.97
N MET A 87 -7.47 1.85 13.31
CA MET A 87 -6.89 0.68 13.97
C MET A 87 -5.65 1.03 14.80
N ASN A 88 -4.80 1.93 14.32
CA ASN A 88 -3.63 2.38 15.05
C ASN A 88 -4.01 3.15 16.32
N VAL A 89 -5.00 4.05 16.24
CA VAL A 89 -5.51 4.80 17.39
C VAL A 89 -6.17 3.86 18.40
N ALA A 90 -6.97 2.91 17.92
CA ALA A 90 -7.64 1.93 18.76
C ALA A 90 -6.71 0.83 19.31
N ARG A 91 -5.44 0.79 18.86
CA ARG A 91 -4.48 -0.27 19.23
C ARG A 91 -5.01 -1.68 18.91
N THR A 92 -5.70 -1.82 17.80
CA THR A 92 -6.29 -3.11 17.37
C THR A 92 -5.20 -4.17 17.18
N PRO A 93 -5.27 -5.30 17.88
CA PRO A 93 -4.27 -6.36 17.73
C PRO A 93 -4.39 -7.04 16.36
N ALA A 94 -3.28 -7.37 15.74
CA ALA A 94 -3.26 -8.12 14.50
C ALA A 94 -3.69 -9.56 14.73
N PRO A 95 -4.67 -10.10 13.97
CA PRO A 95 -5.09 -11.47 14.11
C PRO A 95 -3.99 -12.42 13.63
N GLY A 96 -3.61 -13.37 14.46
CA GLY A 96 -2.66 -14.43 14.10
C GLY A 96 -1.25 -13.96 13.74
N ALA A 97 -0.93 -12.69 13.98
CA ALA A 97 0.43 -12.20 13.77
C ALA A 97 1.38 -12.82 14.80
N PRO A 98 2.50 -13.42 14.38
CA PRO A 98 3.52 -13.85 15.34
C PRO A 98 4.04 -12.63 16.09
N GLU A 99 4.37 -12.80 17.37
CA GLU A 99 5.15 -11.80 18.12
C GLU A 99 6.37 -11.41 17.28
N GLY A 100 6.56 -10.12 17.03
CA GLY A 100 7.62 -9.64 16.16
C GLY A 100 7.32 -9.74 14.67
N GLY A 101 6.07 -9.67 14.24
CA GLY A 101 5.69 -9.57 12.83
C GLY A 101 6.57 -8.60 12.04
N PRO A 102 6.57 -8.65 10.69
CA PRO A 102 7.58 -7.98 9.87
C PRO A 102 7.59 -6.44 10.01
N LEU A 103 6.49 -5.86 10.47
CA LEU A 103 6.41 -4.40 10.66
C LEU A 103 6.91 -3.99 12.05
N LYS A 104 7.58 -2.84 12.10
CA LYS A 104 7.98 -2.23 13.36
C LYS A 104 6.77 -2.04 14.28
N PRO A 105 6.91 -2.27 15.60
CA PRO A 105 5.85 -1.98 16.54
C PRO A 105 5.45 -0.51 16.49
N PHE A 106 4.17 -0.25 16.75
CA PHE A 106 3.69 1.11 16.88
C PHE A 106 4.34 1.75 18.12
N PRO A 107 4.76 3.04 18.05
CA PRO A 107 5.34 3.71 19.21
C PRO A 107 4.43 3.65 20.44
N GLY A 108 5.01 3.36 21.55
CA GLY A 108 4.30 3.27 22.83
C GLY A 108 3.86 4.61 23.40
#